data_5ca1a70d108d3bff6d542702336b294a
#
_entry.id   5ca1a70d108d3bff6d542702336b294a
#
_cell.length_a   1.000
_cell.length_b   1.000
_cell.length_c   1.000
_cell.angle_alpha   90.00
_cell.angle_beta   90.00
_cell.angle_gamma   90.00
#
_symmetry.space_group_name_H-M   'P 1'
#
loop_
_entity.id
_entity.type
_entity.pdbx_description
1 polymer ?
#
loop_
_entity_poly.entity_id
_entity_poly.type
_entity_poly.pdbx_seq_one_letter_code
_entity_poly.pdbx_strand_id
1 'polypeptide(L)'
;GQLQRGFQKKVECPLPTQVVSSGECMPPGQTRQQAQVESLIQEKAAVYAARQHLDRGRYLRSHSGMALGFMALNQVFGDVYTVDSIEAEDEEAAAELHGQTSDQFIFDVHTHHVHDDYRWEGQLWLRAAARGDMYGETPWNPELVHQELDLKYYKFDYYLKDMFFDSDTTMALLSTSPSVDPYKVLLSDDQIVATRNLVNHLAGTRRMLAHGVIWPSVPGYLEAMDRAATELKVDSWKGYTIGDVLGAEPTFDRPWRMDD
;
A
#
# COMPACT_ATOMS: atom_id res chain seq x y z
N GLY A 1 36.22 -1.79 -13.42
CA GLY A 1 35.42 -2.95 -13.16
C GLY A 1 33.96 -2.56 -13.23
N GLN A 2 33.29 -2.88 -14.35
CA GLN A 2 31.84 -2.72 -14.50
C GLN A 2 31.17 -3.73 -13.58
N LEU A 3 30.47 -3.24 -12.55
CA LEU A 3 29.49 -4.02 -11.80
C LEU A 3 28.32 -4.31 -12.77
N GLN A 4 28.35 -5.48 -13.40
CA GLN A 4 27.16 -6.08 -13.97
C GLN A 4 26.21 -6.38 -12.81
N ARG A 5 25.26 -5.49 -12.57
CA ARG A 5 24.06 -5.82 -11.80
C ARG A 5 23.27 -6.80 -12.67
N GLY A 6 23.46 -8.09 -12.41
CA GLY A 6 22.58 -9.11 -12.94
C GLY A 6 21.17 -8.81 -12.43
N PHE A 7 20.26 -8.46 -13.33
CA PHE A 7 18.84 -8.44 -13.02
C PHE A 7 18.46 -9.86 -12.62
N GLN A 8 18.32 -10.10 -11.33
CA GLN A 8 17.69 -11.33 -10.86
C GLN A 8 16.27 -11.34 -11.42
N LYS A 9 15.96 -12.39 -12.18
CA LYS A 9 14.62 -12.60 -12.71
C LYS A 9 13.66 -12.59 -11.51
N LYS A 10 12.71 -11.63 -11.50
CA LYS A 10 11.74 -11.51 -10.41
C LYS A 10 10.96 -12.83 -10.32
N VAL A 11 11.03 -13.48 -9.18
CA VAL A 11 10.30 -14.70 -8.93
C VAL A 11 8.87 -14.30 -8.56
N GLU A 12 7.87 -14.84 -9.27
CA GLU A 12 6.47 -14.65 -8.89
C GLU A 12 6.20 -15.34 -7.56
N CYS A 13 5.75 -14.56 -6.57
CA CYS A 13 5.34 -15.05 -5.26
C CYS A 13 4.07 -14.30 -4.83
N PRO A 14 3.13 -14.96 -4.14
CA PRO A 14 1.90 -14.33 -3.65
C PRO A 14 2.18 -13.31 -2.54
N LEU A 15 3.33 -13.39 -1.89
CA LEU A 15 3.77 -12.50 -0.82
C LEU A 15 5.26 -12.14 -0.99
N PRO A 16 5.72 -11.02 -0.43
CA PRO A 16 7.11 -10.59 -0.55
C PRO A 16 8.05 -11.51 0.22
N THR A 17 9.02 -12.10 -0.46
CA THR A 17 10.06 -12.98 0.11
C THR A 17 11.39 -12.29 0.31
N GLN A 18 11.49 -11.00 0.00
CA GLN A 18 12.68 -10.19 0.20
C GLN A 18 12.32 -8.73 0.47
N VAL A 19 13.16 -8.04 1.22
CA VAL A 19 13.04 -6.60 1.41
C VAL A 19 13.54 -5.88 0.17
N VAL A 20 12.76 -4.93 -0.34
CA VAL A 20 13.15 -4.04 -1.43
C VAL A 20 13.33 -2.62 -0.91
N SER A 21 14.24 -1.86 -1.52
CA SER A 21 14.47 -0.47 -1.15
C SER A 21 13.34 0.43 -1.64
N SER A 22 12.92 1.37 -0.81
CA SER A 22 12.10 2.52 -1.21
C SER A 22 12.93 3.60 -1.96
N GLY A 23 14.24 3.40 -2.07
CA GLY A 23 15.19 4.38 -2.59
C GLY A 23 15.97 5.14 -1.51
N GLU A 24 15.56 5.01 -0.25
CA GLU A 24 16.17 5.71 0.90
C GLU A 24 17.24 4.88 1.61
N CYS A 25 17.24 3.58 1.42
CA CYS A 25 18.20 2.68 2.06
C CYS A 25 18.62 1.51 1.15
N MET A 26 19.75 0.92 1.45
CA MET A 26 20.14 -0.35 0.86
C MET A 26 19.38 -1.48 1.58
N PRO A 27 18.55 -2.26 0.88
CA PRO A 27 17.82 -3.33 1.51
C PRO A 27 18.80 -4.43 1.96
N PRO A 28 18.55 -5.10 3.09
CA PRO A 28 19.30 -6.29 3.46
C PRO A 28 19.10 -7.37 2.40
N GLY A 29 20.13 -8.18 2.21
CA GLY A 29 20.03 -9.34 1.33
C GLY A 29 18.98 -10.33 1.82
N GLN A 30 18.40 -11.10 0.91
CA GLN A 30 17.46 -12.17 1.25
C GLN A 30 18.10 -13.17 2.23
N THR A 31 17.42 -13.47 3.31
CA THR A 31 17.88 -14.47 4.28
C THR A 31 17.70 -15.89 3.73
N ARG A 32 18.39 -16.87 4.34
CA ARG A 32 18.21 -18.28 3.98
C ARG A 32 16.76 -18.76 4.18
N GLN A 33 16.10 -18.29 5.23
CA GLN A 33 14.70 -18.62 5.51
C GLN A 33 13.76 -18.02 4.47
N GLN A 34 13.95 -16.77 4.09
CA GLN A 34 13.17 -16.14 3.02
C GLN A 34 13.35 -16.88 1.67
N ALA A 35 14.59 -17.25 1.33
CA ALA A 35 14.86 -18.04 0.13
C ALA A 35 14.24 -19.45 0.19
N GLN A 36 14.17 -20.03 1.38
CA GLN A 36 13.50 -21.33 1.58
C GLN A 36 11.99 -21.23 1.39
N VAL A 37 11.34 -20.19 1.92
CA VAL A 37 9.90 -19.91 1.67
C VAL A 37 9.64 -19.78 0.18
N GLU A 38 10.44 -18.98 -0.51
CA GLU A 38 10.33 -18.79 -1.97
C GLU A 38 10.44 -20.09 -2.73
N SER A 39 11.44 -20.93 -2.40
CA SER A 39 11.63 -22.24 -3.03
C SER A 39 10.43 -23.18 -2.83
N LEU A 40 9.89 -23.21 -1.61
CA LEU A 40 8.71 -24.03 -1.28
C LEU A 40 7.47 -23.58 -2.08
N ILE A 41 7.26 -22.25 -2.18
CA ILE A 41 6.16 -21.71 -2.98
C ILE A 41 6.32 -22.11 -4.45
N GLN A 42 7.51 -21.94 -5.03
CA GLN A 42 7.76 -22.24 -6.44
C GLN A 42 7.61 -23.75 -6.77
N GLU A 43 8.07 -24.60 -5.86
CA GLU A 43 7.97 -26.05 -6.01
C GLU A 43 6.50 -26.51 -5.98
N LYS A 44 5.76 -26.11 -4.95
CA LYS A 44 4.38 -26.55 -4.74
C LYS A 44 3.39 -25.89 -5.70
N ALA A 45 3.61 -24.63 -6.08
CA ALA A 45 2.74 -23.92 -7.01
C ALA A 45 2.61 -24.63 -8.37
N ALA A 46 3.66 -25.24 -8.88
CA ALA A 46 3.61 -26.00 -10.13
C ALA A 46 2.66 -27.21 -10.03
N VAL A 47 2.68 -27.88 -8.87
CA VAL A 47 1.84 -29.07 -8.62
C VAL A 47 0.37 -28.67 -8.44
N TYR A 48 0.10 -27.68 -7.60
CA TYR A 48 -1.27 -27.25 -7.29
C TYR A 48 -1.94 -26.56 -8.48
N ALA A 49 -1.20 -25.73 -9.22
CA ALA A 49 -1.70 -25.12 -10.45
C ALA A 49 -2.13 -26.18 -11.48
N ALA A 50 -1.31 -27.23 -11.67
CA ALA A 50 -1.66 -28.30 -12.59
C ALA A 50 -2.93 -29.08 -12.16
N ARG A 51 -3.12 -29.29 -10.85
CA ARG A 51 -4.33 -29.93 -10.31
C ARG A 51 -5.60 -29.10 -10.55
N GLN A 52 -5.49 -27.79 -10.47
CA GLN A 52 -6.60 -26.85 -10.69
C GLN A 52 -6.75 -26.43 -12.16
N HIS A 53 -6.00 -27.03 -13.08
CA HIS A 53 -5.99 -26.66 -14.50
C HIS A 53 -5.64 -25.18 -14.76
N LEU A 54 -4.82 -24.58 -13.90
CA LEU A 54 -4.34 -23.21 -14.02
C LEU A 54 -2.89 -23.18 -14.50
N ASP A 55 -2.49 -22.08 -15.16
CA ASP A 55 -1.07 -21.77 -15.25
C ASP A 55 -0.54 -21.31 -13.89
N ARG A 56 0.77 -21.50 -13.67
CA ARG A 56 1.40 -21.21 -12.37
C ARG A 56 1.26 -19.75 -11.97
N GLY A 57 1.36 -18.81 -12.91
CA GLY A 57 1.25 -17.39 -12.62
C GLY A 57 -0.16 -17.00 -12.17
N ARG A 58 -1.19 -17.58 -12.80
CA ARG A 58 -2.58 -17.39 -12.39
C ARG A 58 -2.84 -17.98 -11.00
N TYR A 59 -2.36 -19.21 -10.76
CA TYR A 59 -2.46 -19.83 -9.45
C TYR A 59 -1.82 -18.98 -8.35
N LEU A 60 -0.60 -18.47 -8.56
CA LEU A 60 0.11 -17.64 -7.56
C LEU A 60 -0.58 -16.28 -7.27
N ARG A 61 -1.51 -15.85 -8.11
CA ARG A 61 -2.32 -14.65 -7.92
C ARG A 61 -3.73 -14.92 -7.39
N SER A 62 -4.06 -16.18 -7.08
CA SER A 62 -5.34 -16.60 -6.54
C SER A 62 -5.33 -16.69 -5.00
N HIS A 63 -6.49 -16.90 -4.39
CA HIS A 63 -6.60 -17.20 -2.96
C HIS A 63 -5.83 -18.46 -2.59
N SER A 64 -5.89 -19.50 -3.41
CA SER A 64 -5.10 -20.73 -3.21
C SER A 64 -3.60 -20.48 -3.25
N GLY A 65 -3.13 -19.58 -4.13
CA GLY A 65 -1.74 -19.17 -4.15
C GLY A 65 -1.30 -18.43 -2.87
N MET A 66 -2.18 -17.60 -2.31
CA MET A 66 -1.93 -16.93 -1.03
C MET A 66 -1.90 -17.94 0.12
N ALA A 67 -2.83 -18.89 0.17
CA ALA A 67 -2.83 -19.98 1.14
C ALA A 67 -1.52 -20.78 1.10
N LEU A 68 -1.03 -21.11 -0.09
CA LEU A 68 0.29 -21.73 -0.27
C LEU A 68 1.42 -20.86 0.32
N GLY A 69 1.35 -19.55 0.15
CA GLY A 69 2.29 -18.60 0.73
C GLY A 69 2.33 -18.70 2.25
N PHE A 70 1.18 -18.70 2.91
CA PHE A 70 1.07 -18.85 4.36
C PHE A 70 1.53 -20.23 4.85
N MET A 71 1.20 -21.30 4.13
CA MET A 71 1.71 -22.64 4.44
C MET A 71 3.23 -22.71 4.36
N ALA A 72 3.84 -22.08 3.36
CA ALA A 72 5.30 -22.04 3.22
C ALA A 72 5.95 -21.23 4.34
N LEU A 73 5.34 -20.13 4.78
CA LEU A 73 5.77 -19.37 5.95
C LEU A 73 5.70 -20.22 7.23
N ASN A 74 4.57 -20.90 7.47
CA ASN A 74 4.41 -21.78 8.62
C ASN A 74 5.46 -22.89 8.64
N GLN A 75 5.75 -23.47 7.49
CA GLN A 75 6.76 -24.54 7.40
C GLN A 75 8.17 -24.08 7.78
N VAL A 76 8.51 -22.81 7.54
CA VAL A 76 9.87 -22.27 7.77
C VAL A 76 9.99 -21.57 9.13
N PHE A 77 8.93 -20.88 9.57
CA PHE A 77 8.97 -20.02 10.76
C PHE A 77 8.14 -20.56 11.93
N GLY A 78 7.43 -21.67 11.76
CA GLY A 78 6.48 -22.23 12.73
C GLY A 78 5.04 -21.78 12.43
N ASP A 79 4.07 -22.35 13.13
CA ASP A 79 2.64 -22.14 12.91
C ASP A 79 2.21 -20.73 13.36
N VAL A 80 2.38 -19.76 12.50
CA VAL A 80 2.01 -18.34 12.69
C VAL A 80 0.62 -18.04 12.12
N TYR A 81 0.30 -18.65 10.98
CA TYR A 81 -0.93 -18.41 10.24
C TYR A 81 -1.87 -19.61 10.33
N THR A 82 -3.14 -19.35 10.58
CA THR A 82 -4.19 -20.37 10.43
C THR A 82 -4.52 -20.51 8.94
N VAL A 83 -4.18 -21.64 8.35
CA VAL A 83 -4.42 -21.96 6.94
C VAL A 83 -4.60 -23.47 6.80
N ASP A 84 -5.62 -23.90 6.07
CA ASP A 84 -5.84 -25.32 5.76
C ASP A 84 -5.19 -25.66 4.41
N SER A 85 -4.66 -26.89 4.32
CA SER A 85 -4.06 -27.38 3.07
C SER A 85 -5.05 -27.41 1.90
N ILE A 86 -6.32 -27.61 2.17
CA ILE A 86 -7.37 -27.59 1.16
C ILE A 86 -7.47 -26.22 0.46
N GLU A 87 -7.21 -25.12 1.16
CA GLU A 87 -7.21 -23.78 0.57
C GLU A 87 -6.16 -23.64 -0.54
N ALA A 88 -5.00 -24.28 -0.39
CA ALA A 88 -3.98 -24.26 -1.43
C ALA A 88 -4.27 -25.22 -2.59
N GLU A 89 -5.11 -26.24 -2.38
CA GLU A 89 -5.41 -27.28 -3.34
C GLU A 89 -6.69 -27.04 -4.13
N ASP A 90 -7.60 -26.21 -3.64
CA ASP A 90 -8.92 -25.94 -4.19
C ASP A 90 -9.30 -24.47 -4.08
N GLU A 91 -9.52 -23.83 -5.23
CA GLU A 91 -9.88 -22.39 -5.30
C GLU A 91 -11.27 -22.10 -4.73
N GLU A 92 -12.23 -23.05 -4.87
CA GLU A 92 -13.58 -22.87 -4.32
C GLU A 92 -13.52 -22.95 -2.80
N ALA A 93 -12.76 -23.89 -2.24
CA ALA A 93 -12.53 -23.97 -0.78
C ALA A 93 -11.82 -22.74 -0.24
N ALA A 94 -10.80 -22.23 -0.94
CA ALA A 94 -10.11 -21.00 -0.57
C ALA A 94 -11.05 -19.79 -0.60
N ALA A 95 -11.89 -19.67 -1.62
CA ALA A 95 -12.87 -18.60 -1.75
C ALA A 95 -13.97 -18.67 -0.68
N GLU A 96 -14.43 -19.87 -0.33
CA GLU A 96 -15.43 -20.08 0.72
C GLU A 96 -14.88 -19.67 2.10
N LEU A 97 -13.66 -20.09 2.44
CA LEU A 97 -13.00 -19.72 3.69
C LEU A 97 -12.70 -18.22 3.73
N HIS A 98 -12.29 -17.62 2.61
CA HIS A 98 -12.16 -16.17 2.52
C HIS A 98 -13.51 -15.47 2.75
N GLY A 99 -14.60 -15.99 2.20
CA GLY A 99 -15.96 -15.48 2.44
C GLY A 99 -16.37 -15.55 3.92
N GLN A 100 -15.89 -16.54 4.69
CA GLN A 100 -16.14 -16.63 6.14
C GLN A 100 -15.41 -15.56 6.96
N THR A 101 -14.40 -14.93 6.38
CA THR A 101 -13.65 -13.81 7.00
C THR A 101 -14.18 -12.44 6.59
N SER A 102 -15.26 -12.36 5.81
CA SER A 102 -15.87 -11.11 5.34
C SER A 102 -16.35 -10.18 6.47
N ASP A 103 -16.62 -10.73 7.65
CA ASP A 103 -16.99 -9.98 8.86
C ASP A 103 -15.79 -9.44 9.64
N GLN A 104 -14.57 -9.63 9.17
CA GLN A 104 -13.39 -9.09 9.83
C GLN A 104 -13.38 -7.56 9.81
N PHE A 105 -13.01 -6.99 10.96
CA PHE A 105 -12.78 -5.55 11.04
C PHE A 105 -11.45 -5.20 10.37
N ILE A 106 -11.51 -4.61 9.19
CA ILE A 106 -10.34 -4.16 8.43
C ILE A 106 -10.14 -2.67 8.65
N PHE A 107 -9.02 -2.29 9.22
CA PHE A 107 -8.62 -0.91 9.41
C PHE A 107 -7.38 -0.58 8.57
N ASP A 108 -7.57 0.17 7.50
CA ASP A 108 -6.45 0.70 6.73
C ASP A 108 -5.92 1.99 7.38
N VAL A 109 -4.72 1.90 7.93
CA VAL A 109 -4.10 2.99 8.71
C VAL A 109 -3.31 3.99 7.86
N HIS A 110 -3.28 3.83 6.54
CA HIS A 110 -2.48 4.68 5.67
C HIS A 110 -3.10 4.85 4.28
N THR A 111 -4.05 5.75 4.15
CA THR A 111 -4.76 6.01 2.91
C THR A 111 -4.60 7.44 2.43
N HIS A 112 -4.75 7.65 1.13
CA HIS A 112 -4.63 8.95 0.48
C HIS A 112 -5.62 9.11 -0.65
N HIS A 113 -6.09 10.34 -0.84
CA HIS A 113 -6.61 10.82 -2.12
C HIS A 113 -6.06 12.22 -2.40
N VAL A 114 -6.31 12.77 -3.57
CA VAL A 114 -5.87 14.11 -3.93
C VAL A 114 -7.06 15.06 -4.04
N HIS A 115 -6.81 16.35 -3.80
CA HIS A 115 -7.83 17.39 -4.00
C HIS A 115 -8.08 17.66 -5.50
N ASP A 116 -9.16 18.35 -5.84
CA ASP A 116 -9.59 18.52 -7.23
C ASP A 116 -8.60 19.28 -8.10
N ASP A 117 -7.89 20.26 -7.53
CA ASP A 117 -6.89 21.08 -8.23
C ASP A 117 -5.47 20.48 -8.20
N TYR A 118 -5.31 19.24 -7.73
CA TYR A 118 -4.03 18.55 -7.73
C TYR A 118 -3.50 18.37 -9.15
N ARG A 119 -2.22 18.72 -9.40
CA ARG A 119 -1.65 18.79 -10.75
C ARG A 119 -0.31 18.09 -10.91
N TRP A 120 0.20 17.42 -9.88
CA TRP A 120 1.50 16.77 -9.97
C TRP A 120 1.40 15.41 -10.69
N GLU A 121 1.61 15.44 -12.01
CA GLU A 121 1.58 14.22 -12.83
C GLU A 121 2.65 13.19 -12.45
N GLY A 122 3.70 13.59 -11.73
CA GLY A 122 4.69 12.66 -11.16
C GLY A 122 4.04 11.56 -10.31
N GLN A 123 2.88 11.80 -9.70
CA GLN A 123 2.13 10.77 -8.99
C GLN A 123 1.73 9.58 -9.88
N LEU A 124 1.59 9.81 -11.18
CA LEU A 124 1.18 8.76 -12.13
C LEU A 124 2.22 7.65 -12.28
N TRP A 125 3.48 7.89 -11.89
CA TRP A 125 4.52 6.86 -11.97
C TRP A 125 4.18 5.63 -11.11
N LEU A 126 3.54 5.81 -9.95
CA LEU A 126 3.10 4.69 -9.09
C LEU A 126 2.08 3.81 -9.83
N ARG A 127 1.13 4.46 -10.52
CA ARG A 127 0.13 3.76 -11.31
C ARG A 127 0.74 3.08 -12.53
N ALA A 128 1.68 3.75 -13.21
CA ALA A 128 2.44 3.18 -14.32
C ALA A 128 3.24 1.94 -13.87
N ALA A 129 3.87 2.01 -12.71
CA ALA A 129 4.57 0.87 -12.12
C ALA A 129 3.59 -0.28 -11.78
N ALA A 130 2.44 0.03 -11.19
CA ALA A 130 1.42 -0.97 -10.86
C ALA A 130 0.84 -1.65 -12.12
N ARG A 131 0.75 -0.94 -13.23
CA ARG A 131 0.36 -1.48 -14.55
C ARG A 131 1.45 -2.33 -15.22
N GLY A 132 2.69 -2.26 -14.77
CA GLY A 132 3.84 -2.89 -15.43
C GLY A 132 4.38 -2.09 -16.62
N ASP A 133 3.99 -0.81 -16.78
CA ASP A 133 4.47 0.05 -17.87
C ASP A 133 5.93 0.48 -17.69
N MET A 134 6.44 0.36 -16.47
CA MET A 134 7.82 0.68 -16.14
C MET A 134 8.67 -0.58 -16.15
N TYR A 135 9.80 -0.53 -16.84
CA TYR A 135 10.83 -1.58 -16.85
C TYR A 135 10.43 -2.93 -17.46
N GLY A 136 9.30 -3.02 -18.17
CA GLY A 136 8.85 -4.29 -18.79
C GLY A 136 8.51 -5.38 -17.78
N GLU A 137 8.07 -5.00 -16.60
CA GLU A 137 7.74 -5.90 -15.51
C GLU A 137 6.29 -6.43 -15.60
N THR A 138 6.05 -7.54 -14.90
CA THR A 138 4.68 -8.02 -14.69
C THR A 138 3.89 -6.99 -13.89
N PRO A 139 2.64 -6.65 -14.28
CA PRO A 139 1.80 -5.75 -13.52
C PRO A 139 1.64 -6.18 -12.06
N TRP A 140 1.76 -5.24 -11.12
CA TRP A 140 1.42 -5.51 -9.71
C TRP A 140 -0.09 -5.68 -9.55
N ASN A 141 -0.86 -4.90 -10.33
CA ASN A 141 -2.30 -5.04 -10.41
C ASN A 141 -2.72 -5.20 -11.88
N PRO A 142 -3.03 -6.44 -12.33
CA PRO A 142 -3.45 -6.71 -13.71
C PRO A 142 -4.72 -5.98 -14.14
N GLU A 143 -5.60 -5.61 -13.23
CA GLU A 143 -6.84 -4.89 -13.53
C GLU A 143 -6.59 -3.46 -14.01
N LEU A 144 -5.44 -2.89 -13.64
CA LEU A 144 -5.06 -1.55 -14.06
C LEU A 144 -4.50 -1.47 -15.49
N VAL A 145 -4.14 -2.60 -16.11
CA VAL A 145 -3.45 -2.65 -17.43
C VAL A 145 -4.23 -1.92 -18.51
N HIS A 146 -5.55 -1.94 -18.46
CA HIS A 146 -6.43 -1.31 -19.45
C HIS A 146 -6.93 0.07 -19.03
N GLN A 147 -6.55 0.55 -17.84
CA GLN A 147 -6.96 1.87 -17.39
C GLN A 147 -5.97 2.94 -17.86
N GLU A 148 -6.47 4.11 -18.19
CA GLU A 148 -5.64 5.27 -18.56
C GLU A 148 -4.77 5.72 -17.37
N LEU A 149 -3.64 6.35 -17.66
CA LEU A 149 -2.86 7.09 -16.66
C LEU A 149 -3.47 8.49 -16.52
N ASP A 150 -4.30 8.67 -15.51
CA ASP A 150 -5.02 9.92 -15.26
C ASP A 150 -5.11 10.18 -13.74
N LEU A 151 -4.88 11.44 -13.34
CA LEU A 151 -4.99 11.88 -11.94
C LEU A 151 -6.41 11.75 -11.37
N LYS A 152 -7.45 11.65 -12.23
CA LYS A 152 -8.83 11.43 -11.78
C LYS A 152 -8.96 10.20 -10.86
N TYR A 153 -8.19 9.15 -11.11
CA TYR A 153 -8.22 7.91 -10.33
C TYR A 153 -7.65 8.05 -8.90
N TYR A 154 -7.03 9.18 -8.58
CA TYR A 154 -6.58 9.51 -7.23
C TYR A 154 -7.53 10.45 -6.50
N LYS A 155 -8.61 10.94 -7.16
CA LYS A 155 -9.58 11.87 -6.58
C LYS A 155 -10.56 11.17 -5.65
N PHE A 156 -11.28 11.98 -4.89
CA PHE A 156 -12.18 11.51 -3.83
C PHE A 156 -13.21 10.47 -4.29
N ASP A 157 -13.83 10.63 -5.45
CA ASP A 157 -14.87 9.71 -5.95
C ASP A 157 -14.31 8.29 -6.15
N TYR A 158 -13.14 8.17 -6.78
CA TYR A 158 -12.47 6.89 -6.95
C TYR A 158 -11.95 6.32 -5.64
N TYR A 159 -11.38 7.18 -4.79
CA TYR A 159 -10.95 6.77 -3.46
C TYR A 159 -12.11 6.19 -2.66
N LEU A 160 -13.27 6.87 -2.64
CA LEU A 160 -14.45 6.40 -1.92
C LEU A 160 -14.92 5.04 -2.44
N LYS A 161 -14.95 4.89 -3.77
CA LYS A 161 -15.33 3.65 -4.45
C LYS A 161 -14.37 2.52 -4.10
N ASP A 162 -13.08 2.69 -4.36
CA ASP A 162 -12.07 1.65 -4.17
C ASP A 162 -11.93 1.25 -2.69
N MET A 163 -12.05 2.22 -1.77
CA MET A 163 -11.81 2.01 -0.34
C MET A 163 -13.02 1.41 0.40
N PHE A 164 -14.25 1.75 0.00
CA PHE A 164 -15.42 1.41 0.79
C PHE A 164 -16.53 0.66 0.03
N PHE A 165 -16.47 0.61 -1.29
CA PHE A 165 -17.44 -0.11 -2.11
C PHE A 165 -16.86 -1.33 -2.80
N ASP A 166 -15.60 -1.28 -3.21
CA ASP A 166 -14.94 -2.37 -3.93
C ASP A 166 -13.98 -3.17 -3.01
N SER A 167 -13.89 -2.81 -1.72
CA SER A 167 -13.09 -3.52 -0.74
C SER A 167 -13.87 -3.75 0.56
N ASP A 168 -13.40 -4.69 1.38
CA ASP A 168 -13.96 -5.00 2.70
C ASP A 168 -13.42 -4.06 3.80
N THR A 169 -12.80 -2.94 3.44
CA THR A 169 -12.26 -1.98 4.42
C THR A 169 -13.39 -1.42 5.28
N THR A 170 -13.32 -1.70 6.57
CA THR A 170 -14.30 -1.23 7.55
C THR A 170 -14.02 0.20 7.96
N MET A 171 -12.76 0.56 8.16
CA MET A 171 -12.32 1.90 8.59
C MET A 171 -11.02 2.29 7.89
N ALA A 172 -10.88 3.57 7.57
CA ALA A 172 -9.67 4.12 6.98
C ALA A 172 -9.12 5.29 7.80
N LEU A 173 -7.81 5.47 7.81
CA LEU A 173 -7.14 6.64 8.36
C LEU A 173 -6.54 7.45 7.21
N LEU A 174 -7.17 8.59 6.93
CA LEU A 174 -6.80 9.47 5.83
C LEU A 174 -5.59 10.33 6.19
N SER A 175 -4.64 10.38 5.32
CA SER A 175 -3.38 11.09 5.49
C SER A 175 -3.05 11.95 4.26
N THR A 176 -2.02 12.79 4.37
CA THR A 176 -1.48 13.56 3.25
C THR A 176 0.02 13.33 3.10
N SER A 177 0.57 13.77 1.98
CA SER A 177 1.99 14.05 1.81
C SER A 177 2.12 15.57 1.69
N PRO A 178 2.81 16.24 2.61
CA PRO A 178 2.91 17.68 2.59
C PRO A 178 3.78 18.18 1.43
N SER A 179 3.47 19.37 0.92
CA SER A 179 4.29 20.13 -0.01
C SER A 179 4.09 21.63 0.23
N VAL A 180 5.11 22.43 -0.01
CA VAL A 180 4.99 23.89 -0.04
C VAL A 180 4.25 24.36 -1.30
N ASP A 181 4.17 23.54 -2.32
CA ASP A 181 3.40 23.80 -3.53
C ASP A 181 1.95 23.33 -3.32
N PRO A 182 0.96 24.23 -3.31
CA PRO A 182 -0.44 23.89 -3.05
C PRO A 182 -1.04 22.95 -4.11
N TYR A 183 -0.44 22.83 -5.30
CA TYR A 183 -0.89 21.92 -6.35
C TYR A 183 -0.26 20.51 -6.26
N LYS A 184 0.68 20.33 -5.33
CA LYS A 184 1.38 19.06 -5.09
C LYS A 184 1.09 18.44 -3.72
N VAL A 185 0.61 19.22 -2.75
CA VAL A 185 0.11 18.67 -1.49
C VAL A 185 -1.10 17.80 -1.81
N LEU A 186 -1.17 16.59 -1.26
CA LEU A 186 -2.32 15.71 -1.56
C LEU A 186 -3.61 16.30 -1.00
N LEU A 187 -3.61 16.67 0.27
CA LEU A 187 -4.70 17.31 1.00
C LEU A 187 -4.15 18.22 2.08
N SER A 188 -4.79 19.35 2.32
CA SER A 188 -4.58 20.13 3.56
C SER A 188 -5.27 19.47 4.75
N ASP A 189 -4.92 19.86 5.97
CA ASP A 189 -5.58 19.38 7.20
C ASP A 189 -7.09 19.64 7.17
N ASP A 190 -7.52 20.81 6.67
CA ASP A 190 -8.94 21.13 6.49
C ASP A 190 -9.64 20.17 5.52
N GLN A 191 -9.00 19.83 4.42
CA GLN A 191 -9.55 18.90 3.42
C GLN A 191 -9.61 17.47 3.96
N ILE A 192 -8.60 17.03 4.73
CA ILE A 192 -8.63 15.70 5.39
C ILE A 192 -9.81 15.62 6.35
N VAL A 193 -9.99 16.65 7.19
CA VAL A 193 -11.08 16.69 8.17
C VAL A 193 -12.44 16.83 7.50
N ALA A 194 -12.55 17.61 6.44
CA ALA A 194 -13.78 17.71 5.64
C ALA A 194 -14.15 16.35 5.02
N THR A 195 -13.18 15.64 4.47
CA THR A 195 -13.37 14.28 3.91
C THR A 195 -13.81 13.31 5.01
N ARG A 196 -13.13 13.27 6.16
CA ARG A 196 -13.54 12.45 7.31
C ARG A 196 -14.99 12.71 7.71
N ASN A 197 -15.35 13.98 7.87
CA ASN A 197 -16.68 14.37 8.31
C ASN A 197 -17.74 13.97 7.28
N LEU A 198 -17.47 14.14 5.99
CA LEU A 198 -18.37 13.76 4.91
C LEU A 198 -18.58 12.24 4.88
N VAL A 199 -17.49 11.45 4.89
CA VAL A 199 -17.59 9.98 4.85
C VAL A 199 -18.34 9.46 6.06
N ASN A 200 -18.04 9.94 7.27
CA ASN A 200 -18.74 9.53 8.49
C ASN A 200 -20.21 9.95 8.50
N HIS A 201 -20.54 11.11 7.94
CA HIS A 201 -21.93 11.54 7.77
C HIS A 201 -22.70 10.65 6.79
N LEU A 202 -22.14 10.36 5.63
CA LEU A 202 -22.75 9.48 4.62
C LEU A 202 -22.95 8.05 5.13
N ALA A 203 -21.97 7.54 5.86
CA ALA A 203 -22.03 6.19 6.43
C ALA A 203 -22.96 6.07 7.65
N GLY A 204 -23.34 7.18 8.28
CA GLY A 204 -24.07 7.20 9.55
C GLY A 204 -23.29 6.62 10.74
N THR A 205 -22.00 6.37 10.57
CA THR A 205 -21.09 5.79 11.57
C THR A 205 -19.66 6.21 11.31
N ARG A 206 -18.75 5.94 12.26
CA ARG A 206 -17.34 6.31 12.16
C ARG A 206 -16.58 5.31 11.26
N ARG A 207 -16.44 5.65 9.99
CA ARG A 207 -15.72 4.88 8.96
C ARG A 207 -14.36 5.49 8.60
N MET A 208 -14.12 6.75 8.96
CA MET A 208 -12.89 7.46 8.64
C MET A 208 -12.34 8.22 9.82
N LEU A 209 -11.02 8.18 9.96
CA LEU A 209 -10.20 8.98 10.85
C LEU A 209 -9.32 9.94 10.04
N ALA A 210 -8.80 10.98 10.69
CA ALA A 210 -8.00 12.03 10.09
C ALA A 210 -6.63 12.14 10.76
N HIS A 211 -5.53 12.10 9.99
CA HIS A 211 -4.23 12.57 10.46
C HIS A 211 -4.14 14.09 10.42
N GLY A 212 -3.52 14.68 11.46
CA GLY A 212 -2.87 15.97 11.35
C GLY A 212 -1.41 15.79 10.94
N VAL A 213 -0.84 16.79 10.29
CA VAL A 213 0.54 16.73 9.82
C VAL A 213 1.48 17.33 10.86
N ILE A 214 2.56 16.60 11.16
CA ILE A 214 3.74 17.11 11.85
C ILE A 214 4.81 17.36 10.80
N TRP A 215 5.10 18.62 10.51
CA TRP A 215 6.08 19.00 9.50
C TRP A 215 7.07 20.04 10.05
N PRO A 216 8.03 19.62 10.87
CA PRO A 216 9.03 20.49 11.44
C PRO A 216 9.78 21.27 10.37
N SER A 217 10.35 22.40 10.74
CA SER A 217 11.09 23.32 9.89
C SER A 217 10.27 24.13 8.88
N VAL A 218 8.98 23.88 8.73
CA VAL A 218 8.09 24.80 8.02
C VAL A 218 7.65 25.90 9.00
N PRO A 219 7.83 27.19 8.67
CA PRO A 219 7.37 28.25 9.53
C PRO A 219 5.89 28.12 9.89
N GLY A 220 5.55 28.24 11.17
CA GLY A 220 4.17 28.13 11.66
C GLY A 220 3.68 26.68 11.88
N TYR A 221 4.55 25.68 11.84
CA TYR A 221 4.11 24.28 12.01
C TYR A 221 3.52 24.00 13.41
N LEU A 222 4.01 24.65 14.46
CA LEU A 222 3.46 24.50 15.82
C LEU A 222 2.05 25.08 15.92
N GLU A 223 1.81 26.24 15.33
CA GLU A 223 0.49 26.88 15.26
C GLU A 223 -0.47 26.03 14.41
N ALA A 224 0.01 25.45 13.32
CA ALA A 224 -0.78 24.51 12.51
C ALA A 224 -1.16 23.25 13.30
N MET A 225 -0.23 22.69 14.09
CA MET A 225 -0.51 21.57 14.97
C MET A 225 -1.51 21.92 16.08
N ASP A 226 -1.34 23.08 16.72
CA ASP A 226 -2.30 23.54 17.74
C ASP A 226 -3.70 23.69 17.14
N ARG A 227 -3.83 24.30 15.97
CA ARG A 227 -5.10 24.42 15.25
C ARG A 227 -5.67 23.04 14.89
N ALA A 228 -4.84 22.12 14.37
CA ALA A 228 -5.28 20.77 14.03
C ALA A 228 -5.80 20.00 15.26
N ALA A 229 -5.18 20.19 16.41
CA ALA A 229 -5.60 19.56 17.66
C ALA A 229 -6.88 20.19 18.23
N THR A 230 -6.96 21.53 18.28
CA THR A 230 -7.99 22.24 19.03
C THR A 230 -9.24 22.56 18.21
N GLU A 231 -9.09 22.96 16.95
CA GLU A 231 -10.20 23.33 16.07
C GLU A 231 -10.63 22.19 15.17
N LEU A 232 -9.68 21.54 14.44
CA LEU A 232 -9.96 20.49 13.49
C LEU A 232 -10.19 19.13 14.16
N LYS A 233 -9.65 18.94 15.36
CA LYS A 233 -9.76 17.72 16.16
C LYS A 233 -9.39 16.49 15.37
N VAL A 234 -8.17 16.49 14.85
CA VAL A 234 -7.59 15.34 14.16
C VAL A 234 -7.51 14.15 15.11
N ASP A 235 -7.57 12.94 14.55
CA ASP A 235 -7.64 11.70 15.34
C ASP A 235 -6.24 11.14 15.65
N SER A 236 -5.25 11.45 14.84
CA SER A 236 -3.87 10.97 14.96
C SER A 236 -2.91 11.90 14.24
N TRP A 237 -1.60 11.59 14.28
CA TRP A 237 -0.56 12.44 13.72
C TRP A 237 0.35 11.67 12.78
N LYS A 238 0.75 12.30 11.68
CA LYS A 238 1.75 11.78 10.77
C LYS A 238 2.90 12.79 10.61
N GLY A 239 4.10 12.34 10.96
CA GLY A 239 5.32 13.16 10.88
C GLY A 239 6.09 12.94 9.59
N TYR A 240 6.68 14.02 9.07
CA TYR A 240 7.60 14.01 7.94
C TYR A 240 8.92 14.64 8.35
N THR A 241 9.99 13.86 8.26
CA THR A 241 11.33 14.24 8.75
C THR A 241 12.29 14.68 7.65
N ILE A 242 11.85 14.69 6.40
CA ILE A 242 12.70 14.90 5.22
C ILE A 242 12.33 16.15 4.41
N GLY A 243 11.58 17.06 4.97
CA GLY A 243 11.17 18.29 4.28
C GLY A 243 10.12 18.07 3.19
N ASP A 244 10.10 18.94 2.17
CA ASP A 244 9.19 18.82 1.04
C ASP A 244 9.69 17.76 0.05
N VAL A 245 9.19 16.54 0.18
CA VAL A 245 9.57 15.40 -0.67
C VAL A 245 9.14 15.58 -2.14
N LEU A 246 8.19 16.47 -2.41
CA LEU A 246 7.67 16.77 -3.74
C LEU A 246 8.19 18.11 -4.28
N GLY A 247 8.95 18.84 -3.47
CA GLY A 247 9.57 20.10 -3.82
C GLY A 247 10.82 19.93 -4.69
N ALA A 248 11.18 20.99 -5.40
CA ALA A 248 12.42 21.03 -6.18
C ALA A 248 13.66 21.25 -5.30
N GLU A 249 13.45 21.83 -4.11
CA GLU A 249 14.52 22.19 -3.19
C GLU A 249 14.29 21.54 -1.82
N PRO A 250 15.33 21.04 -1.17
CA PRO A 250 15.22 20.51 0.18
C PRO A 250 14.84 21.64 1.16
N THR A 251 13.87 21.39 2.02
CA THR A 251 13.46 22.35 3.06
C THR A 251 14.33 22.28 4.31
N PHE A 252 15.27 21.32 4.36
CA PHE A 252 16.24 21.15 5.45
C PHE A 252 17.63 20.87 4.92
N ASP A 253 18.62 21.26 5.70
CA ASP A 253 20.02 20.84 5.48
C ASP A 253 20.27 19.38 5.85
N ARG A 254 19.43 18.80 6.71
CA ARG A 254 19.45 17.41 7.15
C ARG A 254 18.04 16.94 7.55
N PRO A 255 17.78 15.62 7.55
CA PRO A 255 16.53 15.09 8.09
C PRO A 255 16.33 15.50 9.55
N TRP A 256 15.10 15.88 9.90
CA TRP A 256 14.71 16.14 11.27
C TRP A 256 14.72 14.84 12.08
N ARG A 257 15.09 14.92 13.36
CA ARG A 257 15.12 13.79 14.28
C ARG A 257 14.19 14.03 15.45
N MET A 258 13.75 12.96 16.10
CA MET A 258 12.83 13.03 17.23
C MET A 258 13.48 13.67 18.47
N ASP A 259 14.80 13.79 18.52
CA ASP A 259 15.59 14.40 19.58
C ASP A 259 16.06 15.83 19.26
N ASP A 260 15.68 16.38 18.11
CA ASP A 260 15.86 17.77 17.77
C ASP A 260 14.78 18.63 18.41
#